data_323760e234b5494c197f80515c6d813f
#
_entry.id   323760e234b5494c197f80515c6d813f
#
_cell.length_a   1.000
_cell.length_b   1.000
_cell.length_c   1.000
_cell.angle_alpha   90.00
_cell.angle_beta   90.00
_cell.angle_gamma   90.00
#
_symmetry.space_group_name_H-M   'P 1'
#
loop_
_entity.id
_entity.type
_entity.pdbx_description
1 polymer ?
#
loop_
_entity_poly.entity_id
_entity_poly.type
_entity_poly.pdbx_seq_one_letter_code
_entity_poly.pdbx_strand_id
1 'polypeptide(L)'
;MAVAATPSRTATSFDETFDVVVVGYGYAGAISALEAARAGAKVLLIEKSSVPGGISICSYGAVRSASDPDAAYKYLTTTNGGRTGDDVVRALATGMTEMEDYVRELAKSNDAEIETTEEYGKAGGNYPLPGFETFYHTTVTRVPNFDAKAVYPWAIGAPGGPMLFKMVEDTMSAHHDNIEIRLETEALRLISDGADDEVVGITVRGPGGQSRVRALRGVVLASGGFEGSPTMQEQFWEGRPVLPCAAARNTGDGIRMAQDLGAAIWHMWHFHGAYGFKHTDASYPYAIRVKRLPDWIPGREESAKVKMAWILLDRDGKRYMNEYQPYTQDTAHRQLHYFDPMIQDYPRIPGYIMCDENGRKLYPLGRPTSNDPDVFYDWSDDNMKEVENGILKRADSVGELAKILGADPAGFEASVARWNASCANGADTDHGRPSGTMVPIDTPPYYGAQAWPVCSNTQGGPVHDGNQSIVDVYGKPIPNLYAAGEMGSAFGHLYLSGGNIAECFISGRIAGANAAKASG
;
A
#
# COMPACT_ATOMS: atom_id res chain seq x y z
N MET A 1 8.87 -7.11 32.12
CA MET A 1 8.10 -8.12 31.34
C MET A 1 9.04 -9.27 31.03
N ALA A 2 8.66 -10.52 31.33
CA ALA A 2 9.45 -11.67 30.91
C ALA A 2 9.37 -11.76 29.39
N VAL A 3 10.51 -11.74 28.71
CA VAL A 3 10.59 -11.99 27.26
C VAL A 3 10.12 -13.44 27.06
N ALA A 4 8.99 -13.62 26.38
CA ALA A 4 8.54 -14.96 26.00
C ALA A 4 9.64 -15.64 25.19
N ALA A 5 9.95 -16.88 25.50
CA ALA A 5 10.98 -17.63 24.77
C ALA A 5 10.61 -17.73 23.29
N THR A 6 11.56 -17.45 22.41
CA THR A 6 11.37 -17.59 20.95
C THR A 6 11.06 -19.06 20.64
N PRO A 7 10.00 -19.37 19.85
CA PRO A 7 9.68 -20.73 19.45
C PRO A 7 10.85 -21.43 18.71
N SER A 8 10.95 -22.75 18.80
CA SER A 8 11.98 -23.52 18.09
C SER A 8 11.71 -23.55 16.58
N ARG A 9 12.77 -23.51 15.75
CA ARG A 9 12.69 -23.76 14.30
C ARG A 9 12.41 -25.21 13.95
N THR A 10 12.70 -26.14 14.87
CA THR A 10 12.47 -27.57 14.68
C THR A 10 11.40 -28.05 15.65
N ALA A 11 10.56 -28.98 15.22
CA ALA A 11 9.55 -29.60 16.06
C ALA A 11 9.57 -31.12 15.93
N THR A 12 9.41 -31.80 17.06
CA THR A 12 9.29 -33.25 17.13
C THR A 12 7.84 -33.73 17.08
N SER A 13 6.87 -32.80 17.25
CA SER A 13 5.42 -33.07 17.21
C SER A 13 4.66 -31.85 16.74
N PHE A 14 3.51 -32.10 16.13
CA PHE A 14 2.55 -31.12 15.69
C PHE A 14 1.20 -31.38 16.36
N ASP A 15 0.46 -30.31 16.62
CA ASP A 15 -0.87 -30.37 17.25
C ASP A 15 -1.96 -30.58 16.19
N GLU A 16 -1.73 -30.06 14.98
CA GLU A 16 -2.67 -30.09 13.86
C GLU A 16 -1.93 -30.25 12.53
N THR A 17 -2.68 -30.67 11.48
CA THR A 17 -2.10 -30.90 10.15
C THR A 17 -3.04 -30.39 9.05
N PHE A 18 -2.47 -29.63 8.12
CA PHE A 18 -3.10 -29.16 6.89
C PHE A 18 -2.18 -29.45 5.69
N ASP A 19 -2.72 -29.42 4.47
CA ASP A 19 -1.87 -29.51 3.28
C ASP A 19 -1.09 -28.22 3.07
N VAL A 20 -1.78 -27.08 3.14
CA VAL A 20 -1.20 -25.74 2.96
C VAL A 20 -1.59 -24.83 4.12
N VAL A 21 -0.64 -24.03 4.60
CA VAL A 21 -0.89 -22.96 5.57
C VAL A 21 -0.65 -21.61 4.90
N VAL A 22 -1.61 -20.70 4.96
CA VAL A 22 -1.53 -19.34 4.41
C VAL A 22 -1.54 -18.33 5.56
N VAL A 23 -0.55 -17.42 5.58
CA VAL A 23 -0.37 -16.42 6.63
C VAL A 23 -0.76 -15.04 6.13
N GLY A 24 -1.85 -14.48 6.68
CA GLY A 24 -2.40 -13.17 6.34
C GLY A 24 -3.67 -13.26 5.48
N TYR A 25 -4.71 -12.52 5.87
CA TYR A 25 -6.02 -12.51 5.19
C TYR A 25 -6.31 -11.17 4.52
N GLY A 26 -5.33 -10.70 3.70
CA GLY A 26 -5.55 -9.69 2.65
C GLY A 26 -5.91 -10.37 1.32
N TYR A 27 -5.92 -9.62 0.20
CA TYR A 27 -6.18 -10.22 -1.13
C TYR A 27 -5.24 -11.38 -1.45
N ALA A 28 -3.93 -11.20 -1.27
CA ALA A 28 -2.95 -12.22 -1.63
C ALA A 28 -3.18 -13.54 -0.88
N GLY A 29 -3.42 -13.47 0.43
CA GLY A 29 -3.71 -14.66 1.23
C GLY A 29 -5.04 -15.30 0.88
N ALA A 30 -6.09 -14.50 0.69
CA ALA A 30 -7.40 -15.00 0.27
C ALA A 30 -7.33 -15.74 -1.08
N ILE A 31 -6.66 -15.15 -2.07
CA ILE A 31 -6.48 -15.79 -3.39
C ILE A 31 -5.58 -17.03 -3.29
N SER A 32 -4.50 -16.99 -2.48
CA SER A 32 -3.65 -18.18 -2.25
C SER A 32 -4.44 -19.33 -1.64
N ALA A 33 -5.27 -19.06 -0.64
CA ALA A 33 -6.12 -20.07 0.00
C ALA A 33 -7.14 -20.63 -0.98
N LEU A 34 -7.80 -19.77 -1.77
CA LEU A 34 -8.76 -20.16 -2.79
C LEU A 34 -8.14 -21.10 -3.83
N GLU A 35 -7.00 -20.73 -4.40
CA GLU A 35 -6.36 -21.52 -5.47
C GLU A 35 -5.77 -22.83 -4.94
N ALA A 36 -5.26 -22.85 -3.72
CA ALA A 36 -4.84 -24.09 -3.08
C ALA A 36 -6.04 -25.03 -2.84
N ALA A 37 -7.17 -24.50 -2.37
CA ALA A 37 -8.39 -25.29 -2.17
C ALA A 37 -8.98 -25.80 -3.50
N ARG A 38 -8.96 -24.99 -4.55
CA ARG A 38 -9.35 -25.39 -5.91
C ARG A 38 -8.51 -26.55 -6.45
N ALA A 39 -7.23 -26.59 -6.06
CA ALA A 39 -6.32 -27.70 -6.36
C ALA A 39 -6.52 -28.94 -5.44
N GLY A 40 -7.53 -28.92 -4.57
CA GLY A 40 -7.89 -30.02 -3.68
C GLY A 40 -7.11 -30.06 -2.35
N ALA A 41 -6.34 -29.04 -2.01
CA ALA A 41 -5.62 -28.98 -0.74
C ALA A 41 -6.55 -28.60 0.42
N LYS A 42 -6.28 -29.17 1.61
CA LYS A 42 -6.87 -28.70 2.88
C LYS A 42 -6.03 -27.52 3.39
N VAL A 43 -6.65 -26.35 3.48
CA VAL A 43 -5.96 -25.08 3.74
C VAL A 43 -6.33 -24.53 5.12
N LEU A 44 -5.33 -24.07 5.87
CA LEU A 44 -5.49 -23.20 7.02
C LEU A 44 -5.07 -21.77 6.63
N LEU A 45 -6.02 -20.81 6.68
CA LEU A 45 -5.76 -19.39 6.52
C LEU A 45 -5.80 -18.70 7.88
N ILE A 46 -4.69 -18.07 8.28
CA ILE A 46 -4.61 -17.37 9.58
C ILE A 46 -4.43 -15.86 9.40
N GLU A 47 -5.04 -15.10 10.30
CA GLU A 47 -4.94 -13.65 10.39
C GLU A 47 -4.75 -13.22 11.85
N LYS A 48 -3.77 -12.37 12.14
CA LYS A 48 -3.51 -11.91 13.51
C LYS A 48 -4.50 -10.88 14.02
N SER A 49 -5.18 -10.18 13.10
CA SER A 49 -6.23 -9.22 13.45
C SER A 49 -7.54 -9.92 13.79
N SER A 50 -8.40 -9.23 14.54
CA SER A 50 -9.79 -9.64 14.78
C SER A 50 -10.69 -9.44 13.57
N VAL A 51 -10.20 -8.76 12.53
CA VAL A 51 -10.92 -8.46 11.28
C VAL A 51 -10.07 -8.81 10.06
N PRO A 52 -10.68 -9.29 8.97
CA PRO A 52 -9.98 -9.62 7.74
C PRO A 52 -9.68 -8.37 6.88
N GLY A 53 -9.00 -8.58 5.77
CA GLY A 53 -8.85 -7.60 4.70
C GLY A 53 -7.51 -6.86 4.68
N GLY A 54 -6.78 -6.75 5.80
CA GLY A 54 -5.52 -6.02 5.86
C GLY A 54 -5.64 -4.62 5.24
N ILE A 55 -4.60 -4.15 4.52
CA ILE A 55 -4.69 -2.89 3.76
C ILE A 55 -5.52 -3.04 2.48
N SER A 56 -5.74 -4.25 2.02
CA SER A 56 -6.44 -4.57 0.76
C SER A 56 -7.86 -4.03 0.74
N ILE A 57 -8.61 -4.17 1.84
CA ILE A 57 -10.00 -3.71 1.93
C ILE A 57 -10.12 -2.17 1.89
N CYS A 58 -9.05 -1.44 2.19
CA CYS A 58 -8.99 0.02 2.12
C CYS A 58 -8.69 0.55 0.71
N SER A 59 -8.39 -0.32 -0.25
CA SER A 59 -7.97 0.02 -1.60
C SER A 59 -9.11 0.61 -2.45
N TYR A 60 -8.78 1.04 -3.67
CA TYR A 60 -9.79 1.47 -4.64
C TYR A 60 -10.55 0.30 -5.28
N GLY A 61 -10.10 -0.94 -5.10
CA GLY A 61 -10.72 -2.13 -5.70
C GLY A 61 -10.58 -2.23 -7.21
N ALA A 62 -9.69 -1.44 -7.81
CA ALA A 62 -9.40 -1.45 -9.24
C ALA A 62 -8.17 -2.33 -9.52
N VAL A 63 -8.37 -3.47 -10.12
CA VAL A 63 -7.31 -4.42 -10.47
C VAL A 63 -6.65 -3.96 -11.76
N ARG A 64 -5.32 -3.84 -11.78
CA ARG A 64 -4.58 -3.50 -13.01
C ARG A 64 -4.56 -4.68 -13.96
N SER A 65 -5.03 -4.43 -15.17
CA SER A 65 -5.02 -5.38 -16.29
C SER A 65 -4.17 -4.84 -17.43
N ALA A 66 -3.76 -5.70 -18.36
CA ALA A 66 -3.02 -5.33 -19.55
C ALA A 66 -3.59 -6.05 -20.78
N SER A 67 -3.49 -5.42 -21.95
CA SER A 67 -3.93 -6.02 -23.22
C SER A 67 -2.80 -6.77 -23.95
N ASP A 68 -1.53 -6.46 -23.62
CA ASP A 68 -0.35 -7.00 -24.29
C ASP A 68 0.74 -7.30 -23.23
N PRO A 69 1.16 -8.57 -23.07
CA PRO A 69 2.14 -8.96 -22.06
C PRO A 69 3.54 -8.42 -22.38
N ASP A 70 3.93 -8.24 -23.63
CA ASP A 70 5.26 -7.72 -24.01
C ASP A 70 5.35 -6.21 -23.76
N ALA A 71 4.28 -5.46 -24.04
CA ALA A 71 4.20 -4.05 -23.68
C ALA A 71 4.18 -3.86 -22.15
N ALA A 72 3.42 -4.68 -21.41
CA ALA A 72 3.42 -4.66 -19.96
C ALA A 72 4.81 -4.99 -19.39
N TYR A 73 5.46 -6.03 -19.89
CA TYR A 73 6.82 -6.41 -19.50
C TYR A 73 7.82 -5.27 -19.77
N LYS A 74 7.75 -4.63 -20.94
CA LYS A 74 8.61 -3.49 -21.28
C LYS A 74 8.45 -2.32 -20.33
N TYR A 75 7.21 -1.97 -19.98
CA TYR A 75 6.92 -0.92 -19.01
C TYR A 75 7.47 -1.26 -17.63
N LEU A 76 7.15 -2.45 -17.11
CA LEU A 76 7.58 -2.91 -15.80
C LEU A 76 9.10 -3.00 -15.69
N THR A 77 9.78 -3.49 -16.72
CA THR A 77 11.26 -3.52 -16.77
C THR A 77 11.86 -2.12 -16.75
N THR A 78 11.25 -1.16 -17.48
CA THR A 78 11.69 0.24 -17.48
C THR A 78 11.51 0.87 -16.09
N THR A 79 10.42 0.56 -15.39
CA THR A 79 10.06 1.18 -14.10
C THR A 79 10.71 0.51 -12.89
N ASN A 80 11.16 -0.75 -12.98
CA ASN A 80 11.79 -1.45 -11.85
C ASN A 80 13.28 -1.10 -11.66
N GLY A 81 13.91 -0.47 -12.64
CA GLY A 81 15.32 -0.07 -12.56
C GLY A 81 16.30 -1.24 -12.51
N GLY A 82 15.94 -2.40 -13.09
CA GLY A 82 16.76 -3.62 -13.10
C GLY A 82 16.90 -4.28 -11.72
N ARG A 83 15.98 -4.04 -10.79
CA ARG A 83 16.04 -4.54 -9.41
C ARG A 83 15.24 -5.80 -9.18
N THR A 84 14.40 -6.20 -10.13
CA THR A 84 13.52 -7.37 -10.04
C THR A 84 13.93 -8.39 -11.09
N GLY A 85 13.92 -9.68 -10.74
CA GLY A 85 14.25 -10.78 -11.64
C GLY A 85 13.35 -10.80 -12.90
N ASP A 86 13.92 -11.17 -14.03
CA ASP A 86 13.22 -11.19 -15.33
C ASP A 86 11.99 -12.13 -15.30
N ASP A 87 12.13 -13.27 -14.69
CA ASP A 87 11.07 -14.29 -14.51
C ASP A 87 9.89 -13.75 -13.69
N VAL A 88 10.15 -12.98 -12.65
CA VAL A 88 9.13 -12.34 -11.80
C VAL A 88 8.38 -11.26 -12.58
N VAL A 89 9.12 -10.40 -13.30
CA VAL A 89 8.52 -9.35 -14.13
C VAL A 89 7.66 -9.95 -15.25
N ARG A 90 8.12 -11.05 -15.88
CA ARG A 90 7.34 -11.77 -16.89
C ARG A 90 6.09 -12.41 -16.32
N ALA A 91 6.18 -13.06 -15.16
CA ALA A 91 5.02 -13.64 -14.49
C ALA A 91 3.97 -12.58 -14.17
N LEU A 92 4.39 -11.40 -13.66
CA LEU A 92 3.49 -10.29 -13.40
C LEU A 92 2.86 -9.72 -14.68
N ALA A 93 3.67 -9.47 -15.72
CA ALA A 93 3.20 -8.93 -17.00
C ALA A 93 2.19 -9.86 -17.69
N THR A 94 2.48 -11.16 -17.74
CA THR A 94 1.58 -12.18 -18.29
C THR A 94 0.31 -12.28 -17.44
N GLY A 95 0.46 -12.36 -16.11
CA GLY A 95 -0.68 -12.44 -15.20
C GLY A 95 -1.63 -11.24 -15.33
N MET A 96 -1.11 -10.02 -15.60
CA MET A 96 -1.96 -8.85 -15.82
C MET A 96 -2.88 -8.99 -17.04
N THR A 97 -2.51 -9.76 -18.06
CA THR A 97 -3.39 -10.00 -19.22
C THR A 97 -4.53 -10.98 -18.93
N GLU A 98 -4.43 -11.72 -17.83
CA GLU A 98 -5.45 -12.68 -17.40
C GLU A 98 -6.42 -12.09 -16.36
N MET A 99 -6.12 -10.90 -15.83
CA MET A 99 -6.85 -10.36 -14.67
C MET A 99 -8.30 -10.04 -14.97
N GLU A 100 -8.64 -9.55 -16.14
CA GLU A 100 -10.04 -9.27 -16.48
C GLU A 100 -10.88 -10.56 -16.42
N ASP A 101 -10.42 -11.62 -17.09
CA ASP A 101 -11.15 -12.89 -17.12
C ASP A 101 -11.25 -13.52 -15.72
N TYR A 102 -10.17 -13.44 -14.95
CA TYR A 102 -10.15 -13.96 -13.59
C TYR A 102 -11.10 -13.21 -12.65
N VAL A 103 -11.09 -11.87 -12.68
CA VAL A 103 -12.02 -11.07 -11.88
C VAL A 103 -13.48 -11.33 -12.29
N ARG A 104 -13.76 -11.44 -13.60
CA ARG A 104 -15.10 -11.82 -14.11
C ARG A 104 -15.51 -13.23 -13.70
N GLU A 105 -14.57 -14.14 -13.58
CA GLU A 105 -14.85 -15.49 -13.09
C GLU A 105 -15.24 -15.46 -11.60
N LEU A 106 -14.48 -14.73 -10.76
CA LEU A 106 -14.80 -14.58 -9.34
C LEU A 106 -16.16 -13.89 -9.13
N ALA A 107 -16.52 -12.93 -9.98
CA ALA A 107 -17.79 -12.19 -9.91
C ALA A 107 -19.03 -13.08 -10.03
N LYS A 108 -18.91 -14.28 -10.61
CA LYS A 108 -20.02 -15.22 -10.73
C LYS A 108 -20.51 -15.76 -9.38
N SER A 109 -19.68 -15.67 -8.34
CA SER A 109 -20.04 -16.17 -7.00
C SER A 109 -21.16 -15.36 -6.33
N ASN A 110 -21.30 -14.08 -6.69
CA ASN A 110 -22.25 -13.15 -6.06
C ASN A 110 -22.90 -12.17 -7.06
N ASP A 111 -22.87 -12.48 -8.36
CA ASP A 111 -23.41 -11.64 -9.43
C ASP A 111 -22.87 -10.20 -9.43
N ALA A 112 -21.60 -10.03 -9.07
CA ALA A 112 -20.96 -8.71 -9.07
C ALA A 112 -20.85 -8.14 -10.48
N GLU A 113 -21.06 -6.83 -10.60
CA GLU A 113 -20.91 -6.09 -11.86
C GLU A 113 -19.47 -5.62 -12.02
N ILE A 114 -18.89 -5.91 -13.19
CA ILE A 114 -17.52 -5.60 -13.54
C ILE A 114 -17.48 -4.65 -14.72
N GLU A 115 -16.74 -3.54 -14.54
CA GLU A 115 -16.43 -2.60 -15.61
C GLU A 115 -14.93 -2.55 -15.89
N THR A 116 -14.59 -2.31 -17.15
CA THR A 116 -13.20 -2.06 -17.58
C THR A 116 -13.08 -0.63 -18.12
N THR A 117 -11.93 0.00 -17.89
CA THR A 117 -11.62 1.26 -18.56
C THR A 117 -11.16 0.97 -19.99
N GLU A 118 -11.91 1.45 -20.97
CA GLU A 118 -11.59 1.25 -22.39
C GLU A 118 -10.41 2.10 -22.90
N GLU A 119 -10.03 3.15 -22.16
CA GLU A 119 -9.04 4.12 -22.60
C GLU A 119 -7.67 3.90 -21.93
N TYR A 120 -6.80 3.22 -22.60
CA TYR A 120 -5.42 3.02 -22.18
C TYR A 120 -4.68 4.35 -21.93
N GLY A 121 -3.90 4.38 -20.83
CA GLY A 121 -3.15 5.58 -20.46
C GLY A 121 -3.98 6.74 -19.92
N LYS A 122 -5.33 6.69 -20.03
CA LYS A 122 -6.23 7.67 -19.40
C LYS A 122 -6.69 7.25 -18.01
N ALA A 123 -6.48 5.99 -17.65
CA ALA A 123 -6.87 5.44 -16.35
C ALA A 123 -6.13 6.04 -15.16
N GLY A 124 -5.25 7.04 -15.37
CA GLY A 124 -4.45 7.67 -14.33
C GLY A 124 -3.43 6.72 -13.65
N GLY A 125 -2.49 7.29 -12.93
CA GLY A 125 -1.56 6.53 -12.14
C GLY A 125 -0.48 5.79 -12.91
N ASN A 126 -0.19 6.21 -14.15
CA ASN A 126 0.92 5.74 -14.96
C ASN A 126 1.75 6.90 -15.46
N TYR A 127 3.06 6.75 -15.47
CA TYR A 127 3.92 7.62 -16.24
C TYR A 127 3.89 7.22 -17.73
N PRO A 128 3.98 8.16 -18.67
CA PRO A 128 3.93 7.89 -20.12
C PRO A 128 5.25 7.31 -20.62
N LEU A 129 5.68 6.19 -20.04
CA LEU A 129 6.85 5.42 -20.44
C LEU A 129 6.45 4.35 -21.48
N PRO A 130 7.40 3.83 -22.28
CA PRO A 130 7.09 2.83 -23.30
C PRO A 130 6.31 1.63 -22.74
N GLY A 131 5.17 1.31 -23.35
CA GLY A 131 4.28 0.23 -22.95
C GLY A 131 3.16 0.65 -22.00
N PHE A 132 3.12 1.92 -21.55
CA PHE A 132 2.08 2.38 -20.61
C PHE A 132 0.66 2.28 -21.17
N GLU A 133 0.51 2.35 -22.47
CA GLU A 133 -0.76 2.30 -23.20
C GLU A 133 -1.46 0.95 -23.13
N THR A 134 -0.78 -0.13 -22.75
CA THR A 134 -1.39 -1.46 -22.61
C THR A 134 -2.27 -1.60 -21.38
N PHE A 135 -2.10 -0.73 -20.38
CA PHE A 135 -2.74 -0.89 -19.07
C PHE A 135 -4.13 -0.28 -19.01
N TYR A 136 -5.03 -1.01 -18.37
CA TYR A 136 -6.38 -0.58 -18.02
C TYR A 136 -6.76 -1.12 -16.63
N HIS A 137 -7.92 -0.74 -16.11
CA HIS A 137 -8.42 -1.26 -14.85
C HIS A 137 -9.65 -2.15 -15.07
N THR A 138 -9.69 -3.24 -14.31
CA THR A 138 -10.88 -4.07 -14.12
C THR A 138 -11.41 -3.79 -12.70
N THR A 139 -12.63 -3.30 -12.59
CA THR A 139 -13.18 -2.75 -11.35
C THR A 139 -14.53 -3.37 -11.04
N VAL A 140 -14.74 -3.76 -9.78
CA VAL A 140 -16.07 -4.14 -9.26
C VAL A 140 -16.83 -2.84 -8.99
N THR A 141 -17.92 -2.63 -9.70
CA THR A 141 -18.75 -1.42 -9.60
C THR A 141 -19.97 -1.60 -8.70
N ARG A 142 -20.46 -2.82 -8.59
CA ARG A 142 -21.58 -3.17 -7.72
C ARG A 142 -21.53 -4.64 -7.31
N VAL A 143 -21.89 -4.90 -6.05
CA VAL A 143 -22.22 -6.23 -5.54
C VAL A 143 -23.70 -6.18 -5.10
N PRO A 144 -24.60 -7.03 -5.64
CA PRO A 144 -26.01 -7.02 -5.28
C PRO A 144 -26.23 -7.20 -3.77
N ASN A 145 -27.13 -6.41 -3.20
CA ASN A 145 -27.51 -6.47 -1.78
C ASN A 145 -26.35 -6.28 -0.78
N PHE A 146 -25.23 -5.68 -1.20
CA PHE A 146 -24.08 -5.42 -0.36
C PHE A 146 -24.02 -3.95 0.07
N ASP A 147 -23.96 -3.76 1.39
CA ASP A 147 -23.64 -2.48 2.03
C ASP A 147 -22.30 -2.61 2.76
N ALA A 148 -21.29 -1.94 2.24
CA ALA A 148 -19.94 -1.99 2.79
C ALA A 148 -19.87 -1.53 4.26
N LYS A 149 -20.65 -0.53 4.64
CA LYS A 149 -20.70 -0.01 6.02
C LYS A 149 -21.39 -0.96 6.99
N ALA A 150 -22.34 -1.74 6.51
CA ALA A 150 -23.02 -2.76 7.31
C ALA A 150 -22.17 -4.02 7.50
N VAL A 151 -21.40 -4.42 6.46
CA VAL A 151 -20.60 -5.66 6.49
C VAL A 151 -19.21 -5.45 7.06
N TYR A 152 -18.56 -4.34 6.69
CA TYR A 152 -17.21 -3.97 7.14
C TYR A 152 -17.20 -2.57 7.78
N PRO A 153 -17.90 -2.36 8.91
CA PRO A 153 -18.05 -1.04 9.52
C PRO A 153 -16.73 -0.41 9.99
N TRP A 154 -15.71 -1.23 10.18
CA TRP A 154 -14.36 -0.83 10.59
C TRP A 154 -13.45 -0.41 9.43
N ALA A 155 -13.83 -0.70 8.18
CA ALA A 155 -13.00 -0.38 7.03
C ALA A 155 -13.29 1.03 6.50
N ILE A 156 -12.30 1.91 6.57
CA ILE A 156 -12.34 3.25 6.00
C ILE A 156 -11.45 3.30 4.78
N GLY A 157 -12.02 3.60 3.62
CA GLY A 157 -11.27 3.62 2.37
C GLY A 157 -12.14 4.00 1.17
N ALA A 158 -11.74 3.57 -0.02
CA ALA A 158 -12.56 3.69 -1.21
C ALA A 158 -13.64 2.60 -1.25
N PRO A 159 -14.82 2.87 -1.81
CA PRO A 159 -15.91 1.89 -1.87
C PRO A 159 -15.56 0.60 -2.62
N GLY A 160 -14.65 0.67 -3.59
CA GLY A 160 -14.26 -0.49 -4.42
C GLY A 160 -13.52 -1.58 -3.65
N GLY A 161 -12.73 -1.20 -2.65
CA GLY A 161 -11.97 -2.18 -1.85
C GLY A 161 -12.88 -3.18 -1.13
N PRO A 162 -13.86 -2.74 -0.32
CA PRO A 162 -14.82 -3.63 0.31
C PRO A 162 -15.64 -4.48 -0.69
N MET A 163 -16.02 -3.93 -1.85
CA MET A 163 -16.73 -4.68 -2.88
C MET A 163 -15.89 -5.81 -3.48
N LEU A 164 -14.65 -5.49 -3.84
CA LEU A 164 -13.70 -6.49 -4.36
C LEU A 164 -13.38 -7.56 -3.30
N PHE A 165 -13.22 -7.17 -2.03
CA PHE A 165 -12.96 -8.10 -0.94
C PHE A 165 -14.14 -9.03 -0.70
N LYS A 166 -15.37 -8.50 -0.70
CA LYS A 166 -16.61 -9.29 -0.58
C LYS A 166 -16.74 -10.33 -1.69
N MET A 167 -16.44 -9.96 -2.92
CA MET A 167 -16.44 -10.88 -4.05
C MET A 167 -15.49 -12.06 -3.84
N VAL A 168 -14.27 -11.78 -3.34
CA VAL A 168 -13.29 -12.83 -3.03
C VAL A 168 -13.78 -13.73 -1.88
N GLU A 169 -14.30 -13.15 -0.79
CA GLU A 169 -14.87 -13.90 0.34
C GLU A 169 -16.02 -14.81 -0.09
N ASP A 170 -16.93 -14.32 -0.93
CA ASP A 170 -18.06 -15.12 -1.41
C ASP A 170 -17.58 -16.28 -2.28
N THR A 171 -16.55 -16.07 -3.09
CA THR A 171 -15.93 -17.15 -3.86
C THR A 171 -15.27 -18.18 -2.94
N MET A 172 -14.54 -17.74 -1.92
CA MET A 172 -13.92 -18.64 -0.92
C MET A 172 -14.99 -19.45 -0.16
N SER A 173 -16.13 -18.85 0.13
CA SER A 173 -17.23 -19.52 0.85
C SER A 173 -17.77 -20.74 0.10
N ALA A 174 -17.67 -20.76 -1.23
CA ALA A 174 -18.00 -21.95 -2.04
C ALA A 174 -17.02 -23.12 -1.85
N HIS A 175 -15.87 -22.88 -1.20
CA HIS A 175 -14.82 -23.87 -0.91
C HIS A 175 -14.60 -24.08 0.61
N HIS A 176 -15.60 -23.74 1.44
CA HIS A 176 -15.49 -23.76 2.91
C HIS A 176 -15.11 -25.14 3.49
N ASP A 177 -15.41 -26.25 2.80
CA ASP A 177 -15.03 -27.59 3.23
C ASP A 177 -13.50 -27.81 3.20
N ASN A 178 -12.80 -27.03 2.38
CA ASN A 178 -11.34 -27.12 2.19
C ASN A 178 -10.57 -25.96 2.81
N ILE A 179 -11.23 -24.89 3.27
CA ILE A 179 -10.57 -23.70 3.82
C ILE A 179 -11.06 -23.45 5.25
N GLU A 180 -10.15 -23.58 6.21
CA GLU A 180 -10.37 -23.14 7.59
C GLU A 180 -9.74 -21.77 7.80
N ILE A 181 -10.52 -20.80 8.31
CA ILE A 181 -10.08 -19.43 8.57
C ILE A 181 -10.01 -19.20 10.07
N ARG A 182 -8.88 -18.69 10.55
CA ARG A 182 -8.68 -18.30 11.96
C ARG A 182 -8.22 -16.86 12.06
N LEU A 183 -9.07 -16.00 12.57
CA LEU A 183 -8.73 -14.65 13.01
C LEU A 183 -8.05 -14.70 14.39
N GLU A 184 -7.49 -13.56 14.84
CA GLU A 184 -6.77 -13.45 16.12
C GLU A 184 -5.71 -14.53 16.30
N THR A 185 -5.13 -15.00 15.17
CA THR A 185 -4.13 -16.07 15.14
C THR A 185 -2.86 -15.57 14.47
N GLU A 186 -1.86 -15.33 15.31
CA GLU A 186 -0.56 -14.79 14.90
C GLU A 186 0.42 -15.89 14.53
N ALA A 187 1.08 -15.76 13.39
CA ALA A 187 2.23 -16.57 13.00
C ALA A 187 3.48 -16.12 13.79
N LEU A 188 4.13 -17.03 14.48
CA LEU A 188 5.29 -16.71 15.33
C LEU A 188 6.61 -17.09 14.68
N ARG A 189 6.68 -18.28 14.07
CA ARG A 189 7.91 -18.82 13.49
C ARG A 189 7.62 -19.96 12.52
N LEU A 190 8.34 -20.03 11.42
CA LEU A 190 8.36 -21.19 10.54
C LEU A 190 9.07 -22.37 11.22
N ILE A 191 8.66 -23.59 10.90
CA ILE A 191 9.26 -24.82 11.35
C ILE A 191 9.86 -25.51 10.14
N SER A 192 11.17 -25.84 10.22
CA SER A 192 11.89 -26.61 9.19
C SER A 192 12.29 -28.00 9.71
N ASP A 193 12.54 -28.92 8.80
CA ASP A 193 13.00 -30.28 9.14
C ASP A 193 14.46 -30.31 9.66
N GLY A 194 15.22 -29.23 9.42
CA GLY A 194 16.58 -29.03 9.88
C GLY A 194 17.66 -29.74 9.03
N ALA A 195 17.29 -30.51 8.02
CA ALA A 195 18.24 -31.19 7.15
C ALA A 195 18.52 -30.38 5.87
N ASP A 196 17.46 -29.99 5.19
CA ASP A 196 17.53 -29.21 3.94
C ASP A 196 16.83 -27.83 4.06
N ASP A 197 16.55 -27.38 5.31
CA ASP A 197 15.76 -26.21 5.64
C ASP A 197 14.34 -26.23 5.00
N GLU A 198 13.83 -27.42 4.67
CA GLU A 198 12.48 -27.63 4.15
C GLU A 198 11.46 -27.16 5.17
N VAL A 199 10.53 -26.29 4.75
CA VAL A 199 9.46 -25.80 5.62
C VAL A 199 8.39 -26.88 5.72
N VAL A 200 8.19 -27.38 6.97
CA VAL A 200 7.23 -28.45 7.29
C VAL A 200 6.07 -27.97 8.16
N GLY A 201 6.05 -26.69 8.54
CA GLY A 201 4.98 -26.14 9.35
C GLY A 201 5.28 -24.77 9.94
N ILE A 202 4.44 -24.39 10.89
CA ILE A 202 4.48 -23.07 11.52
C ILE A 202 4.04 -23.15 12.99
N THR A 203 4.67 -22.36 13.84
CA THR A 203 4.19 -22.09 15.19
C THR A 203 3.26 -20.88 15.16
N VAL A 204 2.07 -21.01 15.72
CA VAL A 204 1.05 -19.97 15.79
C VAL A 204 0.63 -19.69 17.23
N ARG A 205 0.04 -18.53 17.48
CA ARG A 205 -0.58 -18.15 18.74
C ARG A 205 -1.97 -17.61 18.48
N GLY A 206 -2.98 -18.31 18.94
CA GLY A 206 -4.38 -17.92 18.90
C GLY A 206 -4.97 -17.72 20.30
N PRO A 207 -6.30 -17.52 20.40
CA PRO A 207 -6.99 -17.39 21.69
C PRO A 207 -6.78 -18.59 22.65
N GLY A 208 -6.58 -19.79 22.10
CA GLY A 208 -6.29 -21.02 22.86
C GLY A 208 -4.85 -21.17 23.31
N GLY A 209 -3.96 -20.24 23.00
CA GLY A 209 -2.55 -20.31 23.29
C GLY A 209 -1.70 -20.62 22.06
N GLN A 210 -0.50 -21.13 22.30
CA GLN A 210 0.46 -21.48 21.24
C GLN A 210 0.27 -22.91 20.78
N SER A 211 0.28 -23.14 19.47
CA SER A 211 0.24 -24.46 18.84
C SER A 211 1.19 -24.57 17.64
N ARG A 212 1.47 -25.79 17.22
CA ARG A 212 2.30 -26.11 16.06
C ARG A 212 1.44 -26.76 14.98
N VAL A 213 1.37 -26.12 13.84
CA VAL A 213 0.60 -26.59 12.68
C VAL A 213 1.57 -27.17 11.66
N ARG A 214 1.34 -28.43 11.26
CA ARG A 214 2.07 -29.06 10.16
C ARG A 214 1.48 -28.60 8.83
N ALA A 215 2.35 -28.21 7.90
CA ALA A 215 2.04 -27.99 6.50
C ALA A 215 2.66 -29.11 5.67
N LEU A 216 1.84 -29.98 5.10
CA LEU A 216 2.34 -31.15 4.36
C LEU A 216 2.98 -30.79 3.03
N ARG A 217 2.55 -29.69 2.41
CA ARG A 217 2.94 -29.28 1.06
C ARG A 217 3.59 -27.90 1.03
N GLY A 218 3.18 -26.98 1.89
CA GLY A 218 3.83 -25.67 1.93
C GLY A 218 3.17 -24.62 2.79
N VAL A 219 3.94 -23.54 3.02
CA VAL A 219 3.49 -22.32 3.71
C VAL A 219 3.57 -21.15 2.73
N VAL A 220 2.47 -20.40 2.61
CA VAL A 220 2.42 -19.15 1.83
C VAL A 220 2.44 -17.96 2.79
N LEU A 221 3.47 -17.13 2.70
CA LEU A 221 3.54 -15.87 3.43
C LEU A 221 2.87 -14.75 2.62
N ALA A 222 1.73 -14.26 3.10
CA ALA A 222 0.94 -13.18 2.51
C ALA A 222 0.60 -12.10 3.56
N SER A 223 1.47 -11.91 4.54
CA SER A 223 1.25 -11.11 5.74
C SER A 223 1.49 -9.60 5.55
N GLY A 224 1.61 -9.12 4.31
CA GLY A 224 1.84 -7.72 4.02
C GLY A 224 3.26 -7.25 4.34
N GLY A 225 3.42 -5.93 4.43
CA GLY A 225 4.71 -5.28 4.60
C GLY A 225 5.13 -4.99 6.04
N PHE A 226 5.85 -3.86 6.22
CA PHE A 226 6.42 -3.50 7.53
C PHE A 226 6.22 -2.01 7.90
N GLU A 227 5.30 -1.32 7.26
CA GLU A 227 5.07 0.12 7.49
C GLU A 227 4.68 0.44 8.94
N GLY A 228 4.08 -0.51 9.66
CA GLY A 228 3.76 -0.40 11.08
C GLY A 228 4.90 -0.74 12.04
N SER A 229 6.12 -1.01 11.55
CA SER A 229 7.27 -1.38 12.38
C SER A 229 8.32 -0.26 12.47
N PRO A 230 8.37 0.53 13.57
CA PRO A 230 9.39 1.55 13.75
C PRO A 230 10.82 1.01 13.65
N THR A 231 11.06 -0.19 14.19
CA THR A 231 12.38 -0.83 14.15
C THR A 231 12.81 -1.18 12.74
N MET A 232 11.90 -1.69 11.87
CA MET A 232 12.27 -1.97 10.48
C MET A 232 12.39 -0.68 9.67
N GLN A 233 11.57 0.34 9.92
CA GLN A 233 11.78 1.66 9.35
C GLN A 233 13.18 2.20 9.71
N GLU A 234 13.60 2.04 10.95
CA GLU A 234 14.94 2.45 11.40
C GLU A 234 16.07 1.71 10.70
N GLN A 235 15.88 0.42 10.39
CA GLN A 235 16.88 -0.39 9.71
C GLN A 235 16.99 -0.07 8.21
N PHE A 236 15.88 0.27 7.56
CA PHE A 236 15.81 0.29 6.10
C PHE A 236 15.55 1.69 5.50
N TRP A 237 15.08 2.65 6.28
CA TRP A 237 14.75 3.99 5.79
C TRP A 237 15.56 5.08 6.48
N GLU A 238 16.24 5.91 5.70
CA GLU A 238 16.97 7.06 6.22
C GLU A 238 16.02 8.21 6.61
N GLY A 239 15.11 8.59 5.70
CA GLY A 239 14.14 9.68 5.94
C GLY A 239 12.97 9.17 6.78
N ARG A 240 12.93 9.58 8.05
CA ARG A 240 11.94 9.12 9.06
C ARG A 240 11.41 10.27 9.91
N PRO A 241 10.23 10.12 10.56
CA PRO A 241 9.31 8.98 10.46
C PRO A 241 8.53 8.97 9.15
N VAL A 242 8.14 7.76 8.70
CA VAL A 242 7.13 7.57 7.66
C VAL A 242 5.90 6.98 8.34
N LEU A 243 4.74 7.60 8.15
CA LEU A 243 3.55 7.24 8.89
C LEU A 243 2.70 6.22 8.09
N PRO A 244 2.26 5.09 8.68
CA PRO A 244 1.34 4.17 8.03
C PRO A 244 -0.04 4.82 7.88
N CYS A 245 -0.75 4.58 6.76
CA CYS A 245 -2.07 5.18 6.57
C CYS A 245 -3.24 4.19 6.57
N ALA A 246 -3.00 2.89 6.57
CA ALA A 246 -4.08 1.92 6.43
C ALA A 246 -4.04 0.77 7.45
N ALA A 247 -2.86 0.22 7.76
CA ALA A 247 -2.74 -0.88 8.71
C ALA A 247 -1.45 -0.76 9.52
N ALA A 248 -1.55 -0.27 10.77
CA ALA A 248 -0.42 -0.22 11.70
C ALA A 248 0.02 -1.62 12.17
N ARG A 249 -0.74 -2.65 11.83
CA ARG A 249 -0.45 -4.06 12.19
C ARG A 249 0.46 -4.77 11.19
N ASN A 250 0.82 -4.16 10.06
CA ASN A 250 1.85 -4.67 9.15
C ASN A 250 3.23 -4.40 9.76
N THR A 251 3.76 -5.37 10.50
CA THR A 251 4.97 -5.23 11.33
C THR A 251 6.16 -6.04 10.81
N GLY A 252 6.05 -6.60 9.60
CA GLY A 252 7.12 -7.35 8.94
C GLY A 252 7.35 -8.75 9.51
N ASP A 253 6.33 -9.37 10.07
CA ASP A 253 6.46 -10.67 10.74
C ASP A 253 6.86 -11.77 9.75
N GLY A 254 6.21 -11.84 8.58
CA GLY A 254 6.57 -12.80 7.54
C GLY A 254 7.97 -12.56 6.97
N ILE A 255 8.40 -11.30 6.85
CA ILE A 255 9.75 -10.97 6.41
C ILE A 255 10.79 -11.54 7.39
N ARG A 256 10.58 -11.31 8.70
CA ARG A 256 11.49 -11.84 9.74
C ARG A 256 11.49 -13.37 9.78
N MET A 257 10.32 -13.99 9.59
CA MET A 257 10.23 -15.45 9.54
C MET A 257 11.00 -16.04 8.34
N ALA A 258 10.91 -15.40 7.17
CA ALA A 258 11.69 -15.81 6.00
C ALA A 258 13.19 -15.58 6.21
N GLN A 259 13.59 -14.42 6.77
CA GLN A 259 15.00 -14.14 7.10
C GLN A 259 15.58 -15.13 8.13
N ASP A 260 14.79 -15.63 9.08
CA ASP A 260 15.22 -16.64 10.04
C ASP A 260 15.63 -17.97 9.36
N LEU A 261 15.10 -18.22 8.15
CA LEU A 261 15.48 -19.35 7.29
C LEU A 261 16.53 -18.96 6.22
N GLY A 262 17.13 -17.79 6.31
CA GLY A 262 18.17 -17.33 5.38
C GLY A 262 17.66 -16.75 4.06
N ALA A 263 16.39 -16.35 3.97
CA ALA A 263 15.86 -15.73 2.77
C ALA A 263 16.62 -14.43 2.42
N ALA A 264 16.93 -14.25 1.14
CA ALA A 264 17.36 -12.97 0.60
C ALA A 264 16.21 -11.95 0.68
N ILE A 265 16.55 -10.67 0.78
CA ILE A 265 15.56 -9.59 0.81
C ILE A 265 15.86 -8.54 -0.27
N TRP A 266 14.82 -7.93 -0.81
CA TRP A 266 14.92 -6.87 -1.81
C TRP A 266 13.95 -5.71 -1.53
N HIS A 267 14.13 -4.58 -2.22
CA HIS A 267 13.24 -3.40 -2.24
C HIS A 267 12.87 -2.82 -0.86
N MET A 268 13.62 -3.15 0.20
CA MET A 268 13.34 -2.72 1.57
C MET A 268 13.33 -1.19 1.75
N TRP A 269 13.97 -0.46 0.85
CA TRP A 269 14.02 1.00 0.83
C TRP A 269 12.79 1.64 0.18
N HIS A 270 11.99 0.88 -0.57
CA HIS A 270 10.90 1.40 -1.38
C HIS A 270 9.54 1.17 -0.71
N PHE A 271 8.72 2.20 -0.74
CA PHE A 271 7.31 2.12 -0.38
C PHE A 271 6.46 2.96 -1.33
N HIS A 272 5.19 2.60 -1.47
CA HIS A 272 4.17 3.35 -2.17
C HIS A 272 3.47 4.29 -1.20
N GLY A 273 3.39 5.58 -1.53
CA GLY A 273 2.76 6.55 -0.67
C GLY A 273 2.89 7.99 -1.15
N ALA A 274 2.31 8.88 -0.38
CA ALA A 274 2.30 10.31 -0.64
C ALA A 274 2.79 11.06 0.61
N TYR A 275 2.15 12.18 0.91
CA TYR A 275 2.27 12.90 2.17
C TYR A 275 0.87 13.09 2.79
N GLY A 276 0.87 13.49 4.05
CA GLY A 276 -0.39 13.68 4.76
C GLY A 276 -0.20 14.27 6.15
N PHE A 277 -1.27 14.22 6.91
CA PHE A 277 -1.39 14.83 8.22
C PHE A 277 -1.17 13.81 9.33
N LYS A 278 -0.56 14.25 10.42
CA LYS A 278 -0.50 13.51 11.68
C LYS A 278 -1.65 13.97 12.56
N HIS A 279 -2.39 13.02 13.15
CA HIS A 279 -3.44 13.34 14.10
C HIS A 279 -2.86 13.94 15.38
N THR A 280 -3.59 14.84 16.02
CA THR A 280 -3.17 15.49 17.28
C THR A 280 -3.25 14.57 18.50
N ASP A 281 -4.15 13.59 18.45
CA ASP A 281 -4.19 12.51 19.42
C ASP A 281 -3.08 11.50 19.15
N ALA A 282 -2.16 11.36 20.10
CA ALA A 282 -1.02 10.45 19.98
C ALA A 282 -1.42 8.96 19.98
N SER A 283 -2.63 8.62 20.43
CA SER A 283 -3.16 7.26 20.38
C SER A 283 -3.68 6.86 19.00
N TYR A 284 -3.93 7.82 18.11
CA TYR A 284 -4.33 7.56 16.72
C TYR A 284 -3.11 7.10 15.91
N PRO A 285 -3.05 5.84 15.46
CA PRO A 285 -1.82 5.25 14.94
C PRO A 285 -1.57 5.54 13.45
N TYR A 286 -2.53 6.19 12.76
CA TYR A 286 -2.49 6.35 11.32
C TYR A 286 -2.18 7.78 10.90
N ALA A 287 -1.53 7.91 9.74
CA ALA A 287 -1.55 9.17 9.01
C ALA A 287 -2.89 9.36 8.30
N ILE A 288 -3.28 10.62 8.15
CA ILE A 288 -4.40 11.00 7.30
C ILE A 288 -3.82 11.48 5.98
N ARG A 289 -4.05 10.73 4.90
CA ARG A 289 -3.52 11.08 3.58
C ARG A 289 -4.10 12.41 3.12
N VAL A 290 -3.30 13.21 2.45
CA VAL A 290 -3.82 14.37 1.72
C VAL A 290 -4.80 13.90 0.64
N LYS A 291 -5.79 14.75 0.31
CA LYS A 291 -6.75 14.47 -0.77
C LYS A 291 -6.03 14.12 -2.06
N ARG A 292 -6.38 12.98 -2.65
CA ARG A 292 -5.95 12.64 -4.00
C ARG A 292 -6.74 13.44 -5.02
N LEU A 293 -6.01 14.17 -5.85
CA LEU A 293 -6.55 14.83 -7.03
C LEU A 293 -6.38 13.93 -8.26
N PRO A 294 -7.14 14.15 -9.34
CA PRO A 294 -6.98 13.40 -10.57
C PRO A 294 -5.56 13.51 -11.11
N ASP A 295 -4.99 12.40 -11.55
CA ASP A 295 -3.69 12.39 -12.20
C ASP A 295 -3.77 13.09 -13.58
N TRP A 296 -2.63 13.58 -14.05
CA TRP A 296 -2.50 14.17 -15.38
C TRP A 296 -1.32 13.57 -16.12
N ILE A 297 -1.33 13.70 -17.43
CA ILE A 297 -0.24 13.22 -18.28
C ILE A 297 0.60 14.43 -18.74
N PRO A 298 1.92 14.44 -18.54
CA PRO A 298 2.79 15.50 -19.01
C PRO A 298 2.60 15.77 -20.50
N GLY A 299 2.48 17.04 -20.88
CA GLY A 299 2.19 17.47 -22.26
C GLY A 299 0.71 17.44 -22.64
N ARG A 300 -0.19 17.08 -21.71
CA ARG A 300 -1.66 17.14 -21.87
C ARG A 300 -2.26 18.05 -20.81
N GLU A 301 -2.02 19.35 -20.94
CA GLU A 301 -2.45 20.38 -19.97
C GLU A 301 -3.98 20.40 -19.76
N GLU A 302 -4.76 20.02 -20.80
CA GLU A 302 -6.20 19.92 -20.71
C GLU A 302 -6.69 18.89 -19.68
N SER A 303 -5.87 17.93 -19.29
CA SER A 303 -6.21 16.95 -18.26
C SER A 303 -6.04 17.49 -16.84
N ALA A 304 -5.26 18.56 -16.65
CA ALA A 304 -4.94 19.16 -15.35
C ALA A 304 -5.86 20.36 -15.07
N LYS A 305 -7.14 20.12 -14.78
CA LYS A 305 -8.15 21.18 -14.58
C LYS A 305 -8.63 21.31 -13.14
N VAL A 306 -8.39 20.31 -12.30
CA VAL A 306 -8.87 20.35 -10.91
C VAL A 306 -7.96 21.25 -10.10
N LYS A 307 -8.57 22.27 -9.48
CA LYS A 307 -7.85 23.22 -8.62
C LYS A 307 -7.23 22.48 -7.42
N MET A 308 -5.95 22.74 -7.16
CA MET A 308 -5.25 22.26 -5.99
C MET A 308 -5.12 23.37 -4.95
N ALA A 309 -5.70 23.13 -3.78
CA ALA A 309 -5.86 24.14 -2.74
C ALA A 309 -4.55 24.66 -2.14
N TRP A 310 -3.46 23.87 -2.18
CA TRP A 310 -2.28 24.10 -1.37
C TRP A 310 -0.97 24.16 -2.16
N ILE A 311 0.06 24.69 -1.49
CA ILE A 311 1.49 24.52 -1.85
C ILE A 311 2.21 23.81 -0.71
N LEU A 312 3.37 23.22 -1.02
CA LEU A 312 4.28 22.58 -0.06
C LEU A 312 5.53 23.42 0.14
N LEU A 313 5.89 23.62 1.41
CA LEU A 313 7.07 24.38 1.83
C LEU A 313 7.97 23.51 2.72
N ASP A 314 9.27 23.77 2.71
CA ASP A 314 10.22 23.18 3.66
C ASP A 314 10.32 24.04 4.95
N ARG A 315 11.22 23.67 5.87
CA ARG A 315 11.47 24.36 7.12
C ARG A 315 11.87 25.85 6.92
N ASP A 316 12.58 26.14 5.85
CA ASP A 316 13.00 27.50 5.48
C ASP A 316 11.91 28.27 4.70
N GLY A 317 10.76 27.69 4.51
CA GLY A 317 9.65 28.29 3.78
C GLY A 317 9.79 28.25 2.26
N LYS A 318 10.67 27.42 1.70
CA LYS A 318 10.87 27.31 0.25
C LYS A 318 9.98 26.23 -0.34
N ARG A 319 9.31 26.52 -1.46
CA ARG A 319 8.71 25.47 -2.30
C ARG A 319 9.83 24.62 -2.90
N TYR A 320 9.58 23.31 -3.03
CA TYR A 320 10.61 22.37 -3.45
C TYR A 320 10.13 21.36 -4.51
N MET A 321 8.88 21.43 -4.95
CA MET A 321 8.34 20.50 -5.94
C MET A 321 7.14 21.08 -6.69
N ASN A 322 6.78 20.44 -7.80
CA ASN A 322 5.46 20.51 -8.38
C ASN A 322 4.53 19.61 -7.55
N GLU A 323 3.63 20.19 -6.79
CA GLU A 323 2.72 19.44 -5.92
C GLU A 323 1.68 18.63 -6.71
N TYR A 324 1.43 19.03 -7.95
CA TYR A 324 0.53 18.33 -8.87
C TYR A 324 1.34 17.51 -9.89
N GLN A 325 2.25 16.67 -9.41
CA GLN A 325 3.04 15.79 -10.27
C GLN A 325 2.15 14.73 -10.94
N PRO A 326 2.56 14.21 -12.11
CA PRO A 326 1.97 12.99 -12.63
C PRO A 326 2.07 11.89 -11.59
N TYR A 327 0.97 11.27 -11.24
CA TYR A 327 0.92 10.18 -10.27
C TYR A 327 1.58 10.49 -8.90
N THR A 328 1.16 11.57 -8.27
CA THR A 328 1.67 12.02 -6.95
C THR A 328 1.56 10.97 -5.85
N GLN A 329 0.64 10.03 -5.97
CA GLN A 329 0.40 9.01 -4.97
C GLN A 329 1.57 8.04 -4.75
N ASP A 330 2.44 7.86 -5.74
CA ASP A 330 3.66 7.07 -5.57
C ASP A 330 4.90 7.94 -5.33
N THR A 331 4.95 9.10 -5.94
CA THR A 331 6.20 9.86 -6.05
C THR A 331 6.27 11.07 -5.14
N ALA A 332 5.15 11.55 -4.62
CA ALA A 332 5.13 12.80 -3.85
C ALA A 332 5.96 12.73 -2.55
N HIS A 333 5.99 11.57 -1.89
CA HIS A 333 6.80 11.38 -0.69
C HIS A 333 8.31 11.48 -0.97
N ARG A 334 8.77 11.14 -2.19
CA ARG A 334 10.20 11.10 -2.54
C ARG A 334 10.87 12.47 -2.42
N GLN A 335 10.14 13.53 -2.67
CA GLN A 335 10.65 14.90 -2.55
C GLN A 335 10.85 15.34 -1.09
N LEU A 336 10.18 14.66 -0.14
CA LEU A 336 10.37 14.92 1.28
C LEU A 336 11.68 14.29 1.80
N HIS A 337 12.17 13.23 1.16
CA HIS A 337 13.37 12.49 1.57
C HIS A 337 14.67 13.14 1.06
N TYR A 338 14.71 14.46 1.01
CA TYR A 338 15.93 15.21 0.70
C TYR A 338 16.78 15.36 1.95
N PHE A 339 17.93 14.69 1.98
CA PHE A 339 18.93 14.87 3.02
C PHE A 339 19.81 16.08 2.72
N ASP A 340 19.90 17.02 3.64
CA ASP A 340 20.82 18.17 3.54
C ASP A 340 22.10 17.86 4.33
N PRO A 341 23.23 17.64 3.66
CA PRO A 341 24.49 17.31 4.34
C PRO A 341 25.07 18.46 5.17
N MET A 342 24.67 19.72 4.91
CA MET A 342 25.17 20.87 5.65
C MET A 342 24.57 20.96 7.05
N ILE A 343 23.34 20.52 7.22
CA ILE A 343 22.64 20.49 8.52
C ILE A 343 22.49 19.08 9.09
N GLN A 344 22.91 18.05 8.35
CA GLN A 344 22.81 16.63 8.71
C GLN A 344 21.38 16.21 9.07
N ASP A 345 20.39 16.70 8.30
CA ASP A 345 18.96 16.50 8.60
C ASP A 345 18.12 16.53 7.31
N TYR A 346 16.83 16.21 7.46
CA TYR A 346 15.82 16.23 6.41
C TYR A 346 14.91 17.46 6.57
N PRO A 347 15.20 18.60 5.94
CA PRO A 347 14.46 19.86 6.15
C PRO A 347 13.01 19.84 5.66
N ARG A 348 12.61 18.76 4.97
CA ARG A 348 11.26 18.52 4.45
C ARG A 348 10.50 17.44 5.21
N ILE A 349 11.04 16.93 6.35
CA ILE A 349 10.38 15.98 7.24
C ILE A 349 10.32 16.57 8.66
N PRO A 350 9.17 17.15 9.06
CA PRO A 350 8.01 17.42 8.22
C PRO A 350 8.25 18.55 7.21
N GLY A 351 7.56 18.45 6.05
CA GLY A 351 7.28 19.62 5.24
C GLY A 351 6.05 20.36 5.78
N TYR A 352 5.60 21.40 5.06
CA TYR A 352 4.46 22.22 5.49
C TYR A 352 3.49 22.41 4.32
N ILE A 353 2.24 21.99 4.53
CA ILE A 353 1.14 22.26 3.62
C ILE A 353 0.49 23.58 4.00
N MET A 354 0.14 24.41 3.02
CA MET A 354 -0.45 25.72 3.25
C MET A 354 -1.49 26.06 2.18
N CYS A 355 -2.63 26.64 2.61
CA CYS A 355 -3.66 27.23 1.77
C CYS A 355 -4.28 28.46 2.44
N ASP A 356 -5.16 29.14 1.73
CA ASP A 356 -5.99 30.22 2.25
C ASP A 356 -7.47 29.80 2.44
N GLU A 357 -8.35 30.74 2.74
CA GLU A 357 -9.77 30.48 2.94
C GLU A 357 -10.46 29.96 1.67
N ASN A 358 -10.03 30.42 0.49
CA ASN A 358 -10.57 29.93 -0.79
C ASN A 358 -10.14 28.48 -1.03
N GLY A 359 -8.87 28.15 -0.76
CA GLY A 359 -8.36 26.80 -0.86
C GLY A 359 -9.06 25.83 0.11
N ARG A 360 -9.23 26.25 1.38
CA ARG A 360 -9.93 25.45 2.40
C ARG A 360 -11.36 25.04 1.97
N LYS A 361 -12.06 25.93 1.29
CA LYS A 361 -13.46 25.71 0.86
C LYS A 361 -13.62 24.82 -0.36
N LEU A 362 -12.54 24.48 -1.06
CA LEU A 362 -12.66 23.70 -2.30
C LEU A 362 -13.16 22.27 -2.07
N TYR A 363 -12.70 21.63 -1.00
CA TYR A 363 -13.00 20.23 -0.67
C TYR A 363 -12.33 19.82 0.66
N PRO A 364 -12.67 18.66 1.23
CA PRO A 364 -11.92 18.06 2.33
C PRO A 364 -10.46 17.86 1.96
N LEU A 365 -9.52 18.41 2.76
CA LEU A 365 -8.08 18.33 2.48
C LEU A 365 -7.46 16.99 2.84
N GLY A 366 -8.04 16.28 3.80
CA GLY A 366 -7.58 14.99 4.26
C GLY A 366 -8.51 13.85 3.86
N ARG A 367 -7.93 12.65 3.80
CA ARG A 367 -8.65 11.41 3.54
C ARG A 367 -8.15 10.32 4.48
N PRO A 368 -8.87 10.08 5.59
CA PRO A 368 -8.60 8.95 6.46
C PRO A 368 -8.73 7.63 5.71
N THR A 369 -7.92 6.67 6.09
CA THR A 369 -7.93 5.31 5.54
C THR A 369 -7.48 4.37 6.65
N SER A 370 -8.27 3.35 7.00
CA SER A 370 -7.87 2.36 8.00
C SER A 370 -8.69 1.08 7.89
N ASN A 371 -8.10 -0.04 8.31
CA ASN A 371 -8.77 -1.31 8.58
C ASN A 371 -8.54 -1.65 10.06
N ASP A 372 -9.32 -1.03 10.94
CA ASP A 372 -9.12 -1.13 12.38
C ASP A 372 -10.46 -0.97 13.12
N PRO A 373 -10.94 -1.99 13.84
CA PRO A 373 -12.22 -1.91 14.57
C PRO A 373 -12.16 -0.99 15.80
N ASP A 374 -10.96 -0.66 16.29
CA ASP A 374 -10.76 0.10 17.52
C ASP A 374 -10.51 1.59 17.26
N VAL A 375 -10.29 1.97 16.00
CA VAL A 375 -9.86 3.33 15.62
C VAL A 375 -10.70 3.87 14.49
N PHE A 376 -11.38 4.98 14.74
CA PHE A 376 -12.20 5.66 13.76
C PHE A 376 -11.89 7.15 13.71
N TYR A 377 -11.70 7.68 12.52
CA TYR A 377 -11.63 9.11 12.27
C TYR A 377 -12.31 9.44 10.94
N ASP A 378 -13.17 10.45 10.96
CA ASP A 378 -13.83 11.01 9.79
C ASP A 378 -13.40 12.47 9.62
N TRP A 379 -12.96 12.83 8.42
CA TRP A 379 -12.55 14.19 8.08
C TRP A 379 -13.78 15.03 7.72
N SER A 380 -13.86 16.26 8.22
CA SER A 380 -15.02 17.13 7.95
C SER A 380 -15.05 17.65 6.50
N ASP A 381 -16.26 17.86 6.00
CA ASP A 381 -16.46 18.34 4.62
C ASP A 381 -15.90 19.76 4.40
N ASP A 382 -15.90 20.56 5.44
CA ASP A 382 -15.46 21.96 5.42
C ASP A 382 -14.08 22.20 6.06
N ASN A 383 -13.37 21.16 6.49
CA ASN A 383 -12.08 21.22 7.16
C ASN A 383 -12.08 21.97 8.53
N MET A 384 -13.23 22.33 9.08
CA MET A 384 -13.28 23.13 10.30
C MET A 384 -13.11 22.31 11.57
N LYS A 385 -13.60 21.09 11.60
CA LYS A 385 -13.30 20.12 12.68
C LYS A 385 -11.78 19.93 12.85
N GLU A 386 -11.04 19.94 11.76
CA GLU A 386 -9.59 19.78 11.75
C GLU A 386 -8.85 21.03 12.23
N VAL A 387 -9.46 22.19 12.09
CA VAL A 387 -9.00 23.44 12.72
C VAL A 387 -9.26 23.39 14.22
N GLU A 388 -10.46 22.99 14.64
CA GLU A 388 -10.87 22.92 16.06
C GLU A 388 -10.01 21.91 16.83
N ASN A 389 -9.74 20.74 16.28
CA ASN A 389 -8.90 19.71 16.91
C ASN A 389 -7.38 19.95 16.73
N GLY A 390 -7.02 20.98 15.96
CA GLY A 390 -5.64 21.44 15.78
C GLY A 390 -4.78 20.63 14.81
N ILE A 391 -5.35 19.76 14.00
CA ILE A 391 -4.65 19.14 12.86
C ILE A 391 -4.26 20.23 11.86
N LEU A 392 -5.22 21.10 11.51
CA LEU A 392 -4.99 22.30 10.74
C LEU A 392 -4.81 23.51 11.67
N LYS A 393 -3.78 24.28 11.47
CA LYS A 393 -3.55 25.56 12.16
C LYS A 393 -4.17 26.69 11.34
N ARG A 394 -4.67 27.73 12.02
CA ARG A 394 -5.28 28.93 11.42
C ARG A 394 -4.57 30.18 11.93
N ALA A 395 -4.33 31.13 11.05
CA ALA A 395 -3.81 32.44 11.39
C ALA A 395 -4.35 33.52 10.45
N ASP A 396 -4.28 34.79 10.86
CA ASP A 396 -4.78 35.91 10.06
C ASP A 396 -3.69 36.47 9.11
N SER A 397 -2.43 36.00 9.28
CA SER A 397 -1.34 36.30 8.34
C SER A 397 -0.45 35.07 8.06
N VAL A 398 0.24 35.10 6.91
CA VAL A 398 1.18 34.05 6.50
C VAL A 398 2.33 33.88 7.50
N GLY A 399 2.91 34.99 7.94
CA GLY A 399 4.02 34.96 8.90
C GLY A 399 3.62 34.46 10.29
N GLU A 400 2.38 34.74 10.73
CA GLU A 400 1.85 34.17 11.98
C GLU A 400 1.63 32.66 11.86
N LEU A 401 1.06 32.21 10.73
CA LEU A 401 0.88 30.78 10.46
C LEU A 401 2.21 30.03 10.49
N ALA A 402 3.24 30.57 9.84
CA ALA A 402 4.58 29.98 9.83
C ALA A 402 5.15 29.83 11.25
N LYS A 403 5.01 30.85 12.12
CA LYS A 403 5.41 30.79 13.52
C LYS A 403 4.70 29.68 14.30
N ILE A 404 3.38 29.56 14.11
CA ILE A 404 2.56 28.51 14.75
C ILE A 404 3.01 27.12 14.30
N LEU A 405 3.40 26.98 13.02
CA LEU A 405 3.90 25.73 12.46
C LEU A 405 5.34 25.39 12.83
N GLY A 406 6.10 26.37 13.36
CA GLY A 406 7.52 26.19 13.71
C GLY A 406 8.47 26.32 12.51
N ALA A 407 8.09 27.11 11.49
CA ALA A 407 8.85 27.36 10.26
C ALA A 407 9.29 28.83 10.15
N ASP A 408 10.11 29.16 9.14
CA ASP A 408 10.60 30.52 8.91
C ASP A 408 9.50 31.43 8.34
N PRO A 409 9.07 32.48 9.07
CA PRO A 409 8.02 33.38 8.60
C PRO A 409 8.38 34.15 7.32
N ALA A 410 9.63 34.63 7.21
CA ALA A 410 10.05 35.40 6.05
C ALA A 410 10.11 34.55 4.79
N GLY A 411 10.55 33.29 4.91
CA GLY A 411 10.54 32.33 3.82
C GLY A 411 9.13 32.00 3.35
N PHE A 412 8.18 31.82 4.26
CA PHE A 412 6.77 31.59 3.93
C PHE A 412 6.17 32.78 3.19
N GLU A 413 6.34 34.00 3.70
CA GLU A 413 5.83 35.22 3.07
C GLU A 413 6.41 35.41 1.66
N ALA A 414 7.73 35.22 1.49
CA ALA A 414 8.38 35.32 0.20
C ALA A 414 7.88 34.26 -0.80
N SER A 415 7.68 33.03 -0.36
CA SER A 415 7.17 31.95 -1.22
C SER A 415 5.73 32.15 -1.61
N VAL A 416 4.86 32.62 -0.71
CA VAL A 416 3.47 32.95 -1.02
C VAL A 416 3.38 34.12 -2.00
N ALA A 417 4.18 35.18 -1.81
CA ALA A 417 4.23 36.30 -2.74
C ALA A 417 4.65 35.84 -4.16
N ARG A 418 5.68 35.01 -4.26
CA ARG A 418 6.14 34.43 -5.54
C ARG A 418 5.08 33.54 -6.18
N TRP A 419 4.43 32.68 -5.38
CA TRP A 419 3.35 31.83 -5.83
C TRP A 419 2.17 32.65 -6.40
N ASN A 420 1.75 33.71 -5.71
CA ASN A 420 0.68 34.58 -6.16
C ASN A 420 1.03 35.32 -7.47
N ALA A 421 2.29 35.74 -7.61
CA ALA A 421 2.78 36.30 -8.87
C ALA A 421 2.74 35.26 -10.01
N SER A 422 3.10 34.00 -9.75
CA SER A 422 2.99 32.91 -10.71
C SER A 422 1.54 32.66 -11.11
N CYS A 423 0.60 32.68 -10.16
CA CYS A 423 -0.83 32.58 -10.45
C CYS A 423 -1.33 33.72 -11.33
N ALA A 424 -0.94 34.97 -11.04
CA ALA A 424 -1.31 36.15 -11.84
C ALA A 424 -0.75 36.08 -13.26
N ASN A 425 0.45 35.52 -13.44
CA ASN A 425 1.09 35.34 -14.74
C ASN A 425 0.62 34.07 -15.48
N GLY A 426 -0.19 33.23 -14.84
CA GLY A 426 -0.69 31.98 -15.41
C GLY A 426 0.37 30.89 -15.65
N ALA A 427 1.55 30.98 -14.98
CA ALA A 427 2.63 30.03 -15.15
C ALA A 427 3.46 29.89 -13.86
N ASP A 428 3.66 28.65 -13.41
CA ASP A 428 4.61 28.30 -12.34
C ASP A 428 6.01 28.08 -12.94
N THR A 429 6.84 29.11 -12.88
CA THR A 429 8.21 29.06 -13.41
C THR A 429 9.20 28.33 -12.50
N ASP A 430 8.83 28.10 -11.24
CA ASP A 430 9.73 27.45 -10.26
C ASP A 430 9.71 25.93 -10.41
N HIS A 431 8.52 25.33 -10.57
CA HIS A 431 8.36 23.88 -10.58
C HIS A 431 7.44 23.32 -11.68
N GLY A 432 6.90 24.19 -12.56
CA GLY A 432 6.10 23.77 -13.72
C GLY A 432 4.75 23.14 -13.35
N ARG A 433 4.11 23.60 -12.27
CA ARG A 433 2.78 23.13 -11.90
C ARG A 433 1.77 23.56 -12.97
N PRO A 434 0.90 22.63 -13.46
CA PRO A 434 -0.06 22.96 -14.51
C PRO A 434 -0.94 24.16 -14.16
N SER A 435 -1.04 25.15 -15.05
CA SER A 435 -1.74 26.43 -14.82
C SER A 435 -3.21 26.24 -14.43
N GLY A 436 -3.88 25.24 -15.02
CA GLY A 436 -5.27 24.89 -14.71
C GLY A 436 -5.52 24.50 -13.24
N THR A 437 -4.47 24.08 -12.51
CA THR A 437 -4.55 23.63 -11.11
C THR A 437 -4.21 24.73 -10.10
N MET A 438 -3.67 25.86 -10.55
CA MET A 438 -3.16 26.91 -9.67
C MET A 438 -4.29 27.68 -8.98
N VAL A 439 -4.10 27.95 -7.69
CA VAL A 439 -4.98 28.76 -6.84
C VAL A 439 -4.11 29.75 -6.09
N PRO A 440 -4.36 31.08 -6.17
CA PRO A 440 -3.64 32.05 -5.36
C PRO A 440 -3.92 31.83 -3.87
N ILE A 441 -2.98 32.26 -3.03
CA ILE A 441 -3.08 32.22 -1.58
C ILE A 441 -3.05 33.65 -1.08
N ASP A 442 -4.19 34.37 -1.17
CA ASP A 442 -4.30 35.80 -0.95
C ASP A 442 -5.52 36.22 -0.08
N THR A 443 -6.36 35.26 0.29
CA THR A 443 -7.60 35.50 1.03
C THR A 443 -7.50 34.97 2.46
N PRO A 444 -7.28 35.83 3.48
CA PRO A 444 -7.25 35.39 4.88
C PRO A 444 -8.61 34.86 5.35
N PRO A 445 -8.67 34.02 6.40
CA PRO A 445 -7.51 33.49 7.13
C PRO A 445 -6.75 32.43 6.35
N TYR A 446 -5.50 32.17 6.79
CA TYR A 446 -4.61 31.17 6.23
C TYR A 446 -4.62 29.91 7.07
N TYR A 447 -4.47 28.75 6.41
CA TYR A 447 -4.49 27.45 7.03
C TYR A 447 -3.25 26.64 6.65
N GLY A 448 -2.77 25.82 7.58
CA GLY A 448 -1.63 24.97 7.30
C GLY A 448 -1.45 23.86 8.33
N ALA A 449 -0.64 22.89 7.96
CA ALA A 449 -0.25 21.79 8.82
C ALA A 449 1.15 21.28 8.47
N GLN A 450 1.76 20.54 9.39
CA GLN A 450 2.92 19.73 9.05
C GLN A 450 2.51 18.59 8.09
N ALA A 451 3.29 18.42 7.03
CA ALA A 451 3.13 17.37 6.03
C ALA A 451 4.20 16.30 6.25
N TRP A 452 3.78 15.08 6.53
CA TRP A 452 4.65 13.94 6.81
C TRP A 452 4.65 12.96 5.63
N PRO A 453 5.76 12.24 5.37
CA PRO A 453 5.74 11.12 4.46
C PRO A 453 4.73 10.07 4.94
N VAL A 454 3.91 9.58 4.03
CA VAL A 454 2.85 8.60 4.34
C VAL A 454 3.05 7.36 3.48
N CYS A 455 3.13 6.20 4.13
CA CYS A 455 3.20 4.90 3.49
C CYS A 455 1.79 4.30 3.35
N SER A 456 1.42 3.94 2.12
CA SER A 456 0.22 3.13 1.86
C SER A 456 0.54 1.64 2.02
N ASN A 457 1.66 1.21 1.46
CA ASN A 457 2.21 -0.14 1.54
C ASN A 457 3.71 -0.12 1.19
N THR A 458 4.46 -1.07 1.76
CA THR A 458 5.87 -1.26 1.43
C THR A 458 6.02 -2.09 0.15
N GLN A 459 7.22 -2.10 -0.45
CA GLN A 459 7.55 -2.97 -1.58
C GLN A 459 8.63 -4.00 -1.20
N GLY A 460 9.19 -3.88 0.00
CA GLY A 460 10.23 -4.75 0.49
C GLY A 460 9.72 -6.09 1.03
N GLY A 461 10.60 -7.08 1.01
CA GLY A 461 10.34 -8.40 1.56
C GLY A 461 11.33 -9.45 1.05
N PRO A 462 11.01 -10.74 1.20
CA PRO A 462 11.87 -11.81 0.69
C PRO A 462 11.92 -11.81 -0.83
N VAL A 463 13.10 -12.08 -1.38
CA VAL A 463 13.28 -12.37 -2.80
C VAL A 463 12.56 -13.68 -3.12
N HIS A 464 11.85 -13.70 -4.23
CA HIS A 464 11.21 -14.90 -4.76
C HIS A 464 11.42 -15.02 -6.27
N ASP A 465 11.21 -16.20 -6.82
CA ASP A 465 11.23 -16.46 -8.27
C ASP A 465 9.84 -16.24 -8.93
N GLY A 466 9.73 -16.45 -10.23
CA GLY A 466 8.49 -16.35 -10.97
C GLY A 466 7.41 -17.37 -10.55
N ASN A 467 7.77 -18.42 -9.80
CA ASN A 467 6.86 -19.38 -9.20
C ASN A 467 6.42 -18.97 -7.78
N GLN A 468 6.84 -17.81 -7.31
CA GLN A 468 6.64 -17.29 -5.97
C GLN A 468 7.36 -18.07 -4.86
N SER A 469 8.32 -18.94 -5.21
CA SER A 469 9.16 -19.62 -4.24
C SER A 469 10.18 -18.65 -3.65
N ILE A 470 10.22 -18.52 -2.32
CA ILE A 470 11.20 -17.67 -1.63
C ILE A 470 12.59 -18.29 -1.81
N VAL A 471 13.58 -17.45 -2.11
CA VAL A 471 14.97 -17.89 -2.31
C VAL A 471 15.87 -17.42 -1.16
N ASP A 472 16.88 -18.23 -0.88
CA ASP A 472 17.91 -17.91 0.11
C ASP A 472 18.93 -16.87 -0.44
N VAL A 473 19.90 -16.48 0.40
CA VAL A 473 20.95 -15.51 0.04
C VAL A 473 21.89 -15.99 -1.07
N TYR A 474 21.81 -17.27 -1.46
CA TYR A 474 22.57 -17.86 -2.56
C TYR A 474 21.73 -18.04 -3.82
N GLY A 475 20.46 -17.64 -3.80
CA GLY A 475 19.52 -17.77 -4.91
C GLY A 475 18.88 -19.15 -5.06
N LYS A 476 18.99 -20.03 -4.04
CA LYS A 476 18.36 -21.35 -4.03
C LYS A 476 16.97 -21.23 -3.41
N PRO A 477 15.91 -21.80 -4.03
CA PRO A 477 14.59 -21.86 -3.40
C PRO A 477 14.63 -22.55 -2.03
N ILE A 478 13.96 -21.94 -1.04
CA ILE A 478 13.69 -22.56 0.26
C ILE A 478 12.48 -23.49 0.03
N PRO A 479 12.65 -24.83 0.22
CA PRO A 479 11.60 -25.78 -0.12
C PRO A 479 10.31 -25.52 0.66
N ASN A 480 9.16 -25.63 -0.02
CA ASN A 480 7.81 -25.48 0.54
C ASN A 480 7.50 -24.10 1.14
N LEU A 481 8.27 -23.05 0.78
CA LEU A 481 8.04 -21.69 1.25
C LEU A 481 7.78 -20.73 0.09
N TYR A 482 6.65 -20.04 0.14
CA TYR A 482 6.18 -19.14 -0.91
C TYR A 482 5.85 -17.76 -0.36
N ALA A 483 5.95 -16.72 -1.21
CA ALA A 483 5.52 -15.35 -0.92
C ALA A 483 4.38 -14.92 -1.86
N ALA A 484 3.48 -14.07 -1.38
CA ALA A 484 2.44 -13.49 -2.21
C ALA A 484 2.10 -12.05 -1.81
N GLY A 485 1.82 -11.22 -2.81
CA GLY A 485 1.42 -9.83 -2.65
C GLY A 485 2.58 -8.94 -2.22
N GLU A 486 2.33 -8.09 -1.23
CA GLU A 486 3.29 -7.11 -0.69
C GLU A 486 4.55 -7.74 -0.05
N MET A 487 4.54 -9.03 0.18
CA MET A 487 5.66 -9.81 0.72
C MET A 487 6.80 -9.96 -0.31
N GLY A 488 7.53 -8.86 -0.58
CA GLY A 488 8.56 -8.80 -1.60
C GLY A 488 8.00 -8.50 -2.97
N SER A 489 7.36 -7.33 -3.09
CA SER A 489 6.74 -6.86 -4.33
C SER A 489 7.72 -6.78 -5.50
N ALA A 490 7.24 -7.07 -6.71
CA ALA A 490 7.98 -6.95 -7.95
C ALA A 490 8.28 -5.49 -8.37
N PHE A 491 7.65 -4.50 -7.74
CA PHE A 491 7.84 -3.08 -8.06
C PHE A 491 9.13 -2.52 -7.46
N GLY A 492 10.15 -2.27 -8.30
CA GLY A 492 11.47 -1.81 -7.89
C GLY A 492 11.57 -0.31 -7.63
N HIS A 493 11.28 0.54 -8.65
CA HIS A 493 11.43 1.99 -8.53
C HIS A 493 10.12 2.77 -8.60
N LEU A 494 9.21 2.37 -9.46
CA LEU A 494 7.95 3.06 -9.69
C LEU A 494 6.79 2.09 -9.59
N TYR A 495 5.86 2.42 -8.72
CA TYR A 495 4.62 1.68 -8.60
C TYR A 495 3.64 2.04 -9.73
N LEU A 496 2.85 1.08 -10.14
CA LEU A 496 1.79 1.21 -11.12
C LEU A 496 0.43 1.19 -10.43
N SER A 497 -0.41 2.22 -10.60
CA SER A 497 -1.74 2.31 -9.93
C SER A 497 -2.58 1.06 -10.17
N GLY A 498 -3.11 0.47 -9.09
CA GLY A 498 -3.80 -0.82 -9.13
C GLY A 498 -2.88 -2.04 -9.31
N GLY A 499 -1.57 -1.81 -9.49
CA GLY A 499 -0.58 -2.86 -9.71
C GLY A 499 -0.39 -3.76 -8.49
N ASN A 500 -0.33 -3.22 -7.28
CA ASN A 500 -0.24 -4.06 -6.07
C ASN A 500 -1.48 -4.94 -5.87
N ILE A 501 -2.69 -4.48 -6.28
CA ILE A 501 -3.88 -5.34 -6.24
C ILE A 501 -3.73 -6.48 -7.25
N ALA A 502 -3.33 -6.17 -8.49
CA ALA A 502 -3.05 -7.19 -9.51
C ALA A 502 -1.96 -8.16 -9.05
N GLU A 503 -0.89 -7.66 -8.45
CA GLU A 503 0.18 -8.48 -7.87
C GLU A 503 -0.34 -9.42 -6.78
N CYS A 504 -1.21 -8.95 -5.88
CA CYS A 504 -1.86 -9.81 -4.87
C CYS A 504 -2.63 -10.96 -5.51
N PHE A 505 -3.35 -10.69 -6.58
CA PHE A 505 -4.14 -11.71 -7.30
C PHE A 505 -3.22 -12.66 -8.07
N ILE A 506 -2.26 -12.15 -8.83
CA ILE A 506 -1.36 -12.94 -9.66
C ILE A 506 -0.45 -13.82 -8.82
N SER A 507 0.25 -13.22 -7.86
CA SER A 507 1.16 -13.95 -6.97
C SER A 507 0.40 -14.91 -6.05
N GLY A 508 -0.78 -14.52 -5.56
CA GLY A 508 -1.65 -15.39 -4.78
C GLY A 508 -2.08 -16.64 -5.56
N ARG A 509 -2.47 -16.48 -6.82
CA ARG A 509 -2.80 -17.61 -7.73
C ARG A 509 -1.61 -18.55 -7.91
N ILE A 510 -0.43 -17.99 -8.22
CA ILE A 510 0.77 -18.77 -8.46
C ILE A 510 1.22 -19.48 -7.18
N ALA A 511 1.32 -18.77 -6.06
CA ALA A 511 1.78 -19.33 -4.78
C ALA A 511 0.83 -20.40 -4.27
N GLY A 512 -0.49 -20.16 -4.28
CA GLY A 512 -1.49 -21.12 -3.81
C GLY A 512 -1.49 -22.40 -4.64
N ALA A 513 -1.47 -22.27 -5.98
CA ALA A 513 -1.44 -23.43 -6.87
C ALA A 513 -0.13 -24.23 -6.74
N ASN A 514 1.02 -23.57 -6.56
CA ASN A 514 2.31 -24.24 -6.42
C ASN A 514 2.45 -24.91 -5.04
N ALA A 515 2.03 -24.22 -3.96
CA ALA A 515 2.01 -24.82 -2.63
C ALA A 515 1.15 -26.10 -2.58
N ALA A 516 0.01 -26.13 -3.29
CA ALA A 516 -0.84 -27.30 -3.33
C ALA A 516 -0.27 -28.49 -4.14
N LYS A 517 0.66 -28.24 -5.07
CA LYS A 517 1.29 -29.27 -5.92
C LYS A 517 2.58 -29.83 -5.34
N ALA A 518 3.20 -29.14 -4.39
CA ALA A 518 4.45 -29.60 -3.78
C ALA A 518 4.25 -31.01 -3.21
N SER A 519 5.21 -31.89 -3.50
CA SER A 519 5.20 -33.26 -2.98
C SER A 519 5.54 -33.19 -1.49
N GLY A 520 4.62 -33.65 -0.66
CA GLY A 520 4.88 -33.77 0.78
C GLY A 520 5.81 -34.92 1.13
#